data_22879bfa95e94426f3ba60bad78e11f9
#
_entry.id   22879bfa95e94426f3ba60bad78e11f9
#
_cell.length_a   1.000
_cell.length_b   1.000
_cell.length_c   1.000
_cell.angle_alpha   90.00
_cell.angle_beta   90.00
_cell.angle_gamma   90.00
#
_symmetry.space_group_name_H-M   'P 1'
#
loop_
_entity.id
_entity.type
_entity.pdbx_description
1 polymer ?
#
loop_
_entity_poly.entity_id
_entity_poly.type
_entity_poly.pdbx_seq_one_letter_code
_entity_poly.pdbx_strand_id
1 'polypeptide(L)'
;MPLCRCDRRGQTPAPGRAALDGRGLHRQSGDHRHLGLPRPTKEELAEGVHYPPGTVHLSDWVESEWLKQLVAEELVTVRTKRGFARLEWQKLRERNEALDCRVNARAAAWIAGADRWTNEKWRDVKRPLERAP
;
A
#
# COMPACT_ATOMS: atom_id res chain seq x y z
N MET A 1 4.02 -4.22 26.70
CA MET A 1 5.29 -4.04 25.93
C MET A 1 5.64 -5.40 25.33
N PRO A 2 5.66 -5.57 24.01
CA PRO A 2 6.06 -6.83 23.40
C PRO A 2 7.59 -6.90 23.35
N LEU A 3 8.13 -7.95 23.96
CA LEU A 3 9.53 -8.28 23.96
C LEU A 3 10.01 -8.60 22.53
N CYS A 4 10.99 -7.86 22.04
CA CYS A 4 11.73 -8.20 20.84
C CYS A 4 12.34 -9.59 21.00
N ARG A 5 11.89 -10.56 20.19
CA ARG A 5 12.52 -11.88 20.09
C ARG A 5 13.77 -11.75 19.23
N CYS A 6 14.92 -11.76 19.85
CA CYS A 6 16.19 -11.96 19.14
C CYS A 6 16.24 -13.36 18.51
N ASP A 7 16.78 -13.43 17.29
CA ASP A 7 17.13 -14.69 16.62
C ASP A 7 18.24 -15.40 17.43
N ARG A 8 18.36 -16.74 17.28
CA ARG A 8 19.33 -17.59 17.97
C ARG A 8 20.80 -17.20 17.78
N ARG A 9 21.11 -16.18 17.00
CA ARG A 9 22.44 -15.64 16.74
C ARG A 9 22.70 -14.28 17.38
N GLY A 10 21.77 -13.75 18.21
CA GLY A 10 21.99 -12.50 18.95
C GLY A 10 22.06 -11.24 18.07
N GLN A 11 21.69 -11.32 16.79
CA GLN A 11 21.68 -10.17 15.91
C GLN A 11 20.30 -9.53 15.93
N THR A 12 20.24 -8.25 16.31
CA THR A 12 19.07 -7.42 16.08
C THR A 12 18.88 -7.26 14.58
N PRO A 13 17.69 -7.52 14.04
CA PRO A 13 17.42 -7.26 12.62
C PRO A 13 17.63 -5.78 12.33
N ALA A 14 18.33 -5.48 11.23
CA ALA A 14 18.53 -4.12 10.76
C ALA A 14 17.18 -3.41 10.64
N PRO A 15 17.08 -2.13 11.02
CA PRO A 15 15.85 -1.35 10.86
C PRO A 15 15.53 -1.24 9.36
N GLY A 16 14.45 -1.90 8.93
CA GLY A 16 14.00 -1.94 7.54
C GLY A 16 13.53 -3.31 7.06
N ARG A 17 13.86 -4.40 7.76
CA ARG A 17 13.21 -5.69 7.56
C ARG A 17 12.18 -5.91 8.67
N ALA A 18 11.06 -5.21 8.60
CA ALA A 18 9.85 -5.67 9.27
C ALA A 18 9.62 -7.11 8.77
N ALA A 19 9.64 -8.07 9.70
CA ALA A 19 9.30 -9.45 9.38
C ALA A 19 7.92 -9.41 8.70
N LEU A 20 7.92 -9.66 7.39
CA LEU A 20 6.71 -9.83 6.59
C LEU A 20 6.07 -11.15 7.08
N ASP A 21 5.33 -11.08 8.18
CA ASP A 21 4.33 -12.09 8.44
C ASP A 21 3.36 -12.07 7.25
N GLY A 22 2.65 -13.16 7.00
CA GLY A 22 1.75 -13.26 5.84
C GLY A 22 0.75 -12.10 5.69
N ARG A 23 0.59 -11.26 6.71
CA ARG A 23 -0.23 -10.05 6.74
C ARG A 23 0.39 -8.85 6.01
N GLY A 24 1.72 -8.70 6.06
CA GLY A 24 2.42 -7.68 5.28
C GLY A 24 2.34 -7.93 3.78
N LEU A 25 2.47 -9.19 3.36
CA LEU A 25 2.33 -9.63 1.98
C LEU A 25 0.93 -9.30 1.43
N HIS A 26 -0.12 -9.54 2.21
CA HIS A 26 -1.50 -9.25 1.83
C HIS A 26 -1.79 -7.76 1.65
N ARG A 27 -1.21 -6.88 2.47
CA ARG A 27 -1.42 -5.42 2.36
C ARG A 27 -0.77 -4.86 1.10
N GLN A 28 0.47 -5.22 0.85
CA GLN A 28 1.20 -4.77 -0.33
C GLN A 28 0.55 -5.28 -1.62
N SER A 29 0.10 -6.54 -1.65
CA SER A 29 -0.69 -7.09 -2.77
C SER A 29 -2.01 -6.33 -2.99
N GLY A 30 -2.68 -5.91 -1.92
CA GLY A 30 -3.88 -5.09 -1.99
C GLY A 30 -3.61 -3.73 -2.63
N ASP A 31 -2.53 -3.06 -2.25
CA ASP A 31 -2.15 -1.76 -2.80
C ASP A 31 -1.81 -1.85 -4.31
N HIS A 32 -1.05 -2.85 -4.73
CA HIS A 32 -0.77 -3.09 -6.16
C HIS A 32 -2.02 -3.40 -6.96
N ARG A 33 -2.96 -4.17 -6.42
CA ARG A 33 -4.25 -4.43 -7.05
C ARG A 33 -5.05 -3.14 -7.28
N HIS A 34 -5.07 -2.24 -6.32
CA HIS A 34 -5.79 -0.97 -6.40
C HIS A 34 -5.17 -0.02 -7.44
N LEU A 35 -3.85 -0.06 -7.61
CA LEU A 35 -3.14 0.72 -8.64
C LEU A 35 -3.44 0.23 -10.06
N GLY A 36 -3.78 -1.05 -10.23
CA GLY A 36 -4.10 -1.67 -11.53
C GLY A 36 -5.58 -1.58 -11.94
N LEU A 37 -6.44 -0.89 -11.17
CA LEU A 37 -7.86 -0.77 -11.51
C LEU A 37 -8.06 0.08 -12.77
N PRO A 38 -8.99 -0.32 -13.66
CA PRO A 38 -9.28 0.42 -14.88
C PRO A 38 -9.83 1.81 -14.55
N ARG A 39 -9.41 2.79 -15.34
CA ARG A 39 -9.92 4.16 -15.24
C ARG A 39 -11.09 4.33 -16.21
N PRO A 40 -12.26 4.80 -15.76
CA PRO A 40 -13.35 5.16 -16.65
C PRO A 40 -12.93 6.27 -17.62
N THR A 41 -13.43 6.22 -18.84
CA THR A 41 -13.23 7.26 -19.84
C THR A 41 -13.99 8.54 -19.44
N LYS A 42 -13.70 9.64 -20.13
CA LYS A 42 -14.42 10.91 -19.88
C LYS A 42 -15.90 10.79 -20.23
N GLU A 43 -16.19 10.05 -21.28
CA GLU A 43 -17.54 9.79 -21.78
C GLU A 43 -18.35 8.98 -20.76
N GLU A 44 -17.77 7.86 -20.25
CA GLU A 44 -18.39 7.04 -19.21
C GLU A 44 -18.64 7.82 -17.91
N LEU A 45 -17.71 8.70 -17.51
CA LEU A 45 -17.91 9.58 -16.35
C LEU A 45 -19.05 10.57 -16.56
N ALA A 46 -19.22 11.10 -17.78
CA ALA A 46 -20.32 11.98 -18.13
C ALA A 46 -21.69 11.25 -18.13
N GLU A 47 -21.69 9.95 -18.43
CA GLU A 47 -22.85 9.07 -18.37
C GLU A 47 -23.16 8.59 -16.92
N GLY A 48 -22.36 9.00 -15.93
CA GLY A 48 -22.58 8.68 -14.52
C GLY A 48 -21.88 7.38 -14.05
N VAL A 49 -20.99 6.82 -14.84
CA VAL A 49 -20.15 5.69 -14.41
C VAL A 49 -19.17 6.18 -13.34
N HIS A 50 -19.11 5.48 -12.24
CA HIS A 50 -18.21 5.82 -11.13
C HIS A 50 -16.90 5.04 -11.21
N TYR A 51 -15.84 5.60 -10.60
CA TYR A 51 -14.60 4.86 -10.42
C TYR A 51 -14.84 3.58 -9.61
N PRO A 52 -14.18 2.46 -9.98
CA PRO A 52 -14.28 1.22 -9.21
C PRO A 52 -13.90 1.44 -7.74
N PRO A 53 -14.55 0.75 -6.78
CA PRO A 53 -14.16 0.83 -5.38
C PRO A 53 -12.69 0.46 -5.18
N GLY A 54 -11.96 1.28 -4.44
CA GLY A 54 -10.53 1.11 -4.20
C GLY A 54 -9.61 1.78 -5.23
N THR A 55 -10.16 2.47 -6.25
CA THR A 55 -9.35 3.27 -7.16
C THR A 55 -8.49 4.28 -6.40
N VAL A 56 -7.22 4.32 -6.73
CA VAL A 56 -6.26 5.25 -6.13
C VAL A 56 -6.34 6.59 -6.85
N HIS A 57 -6.76 7.61 -6.12
CA HIS A 57 -6.73 8.98 -6.59
C HIS A 57 -5.44 9.64 -6.11
N LEU A 58 -4.70 10.23 -7.02
CA LEU A 58 -3.48 10.97 -6.73
C LEU A 58 -3.70 12.43 -7.11
N SER A 59 -3.05 13.33 -6.36
CA SER A 59 -3.05 14.75 -6.68
C SER A 59 -2.25 15.01 -7.97
N ASP A 60 -2.61 16.05 -8.69
CA ASP A 60 -1.97 16.45 -9.95
C ASP A 60 -0.53 16.97 -9.77
N TRP A 61 -0.16 17.41 -8.55
CA TRP A 61 1.20 17.80 -8.19
C TRP A 61 2.16 16.63 -7.99
N VAL A 62 1.66 15.36 -8.03
CA VAL A 62 2.52 14.18 -7.84
C VAL A 62 3.44 13.99 -9.05
N GLU A 63 4.73 14.06 -8.79
CA GLU A 63 5.76 13.93 -9.81
C GLU A 63 5.98 12.48 -10.26
N SER A 64 6.48 12.33 -11.49
CA SER A 64 6.75 11.00 -12.08
C SER A 64 7.75 10.17 -11.27
N GLU A 65 8.72 10.81 -10.60
CA GLU A 65 9.69 10.12 -9.75
C GLU A 65 9.01 9.48 -8.53
N TRP A 66 8.05 10.18 -7.91
CA TRP A 66 7.26 9.64 -6.82
C TRP A 66 6.44 8.42 -7.28
N LEU A 67 5.84 8.49 -8.47
CA LEU A 67 5.10 7.35 -9.06
C LEU A 67 6.00 6.14 -9.32
N LYS A 68 7.22 6.36 -9.79
CA LYS A 68 8.20 5.29 -9.99
C LYS A 68 8.60 4.61 -8.67
N GLN A 69 8.70 5.36 -7.59
CA GLN A 69 8.94 4.80 -6.25
C GLN A 69 7.73 4.03 -5.72
N LEU A 70 6.51 4.46 -6.06
CA LEU A 70 5.29 3.78 -5.65
C LEU A 70 5.17 2.37 -6.23
N VAL A 71 5.72 2.14 -7.43
CA VAL A 71 5.75 0.84 -8.12
C VAL A 71 7.16 0.22 -8.14
N ALA A 72 7.95 0.51 -7.11
CA ALA A 72 9.36 0.10 -7.05
C ALA A 72 9.56 -1.38 -6.72
N GLU A 73 8.53 -2.12 -6.39
CA GLU A 73 8.58 -3.54 -6.06
C GLU A 73 7.54 -4.33 -6.86
N GLU A 74 7.89 -5.57 -7.21
CA GLU A 74 7.04 -6.48 -7.96
C GLU A 74 6.92 -7.83 -7.24
N LEU A 75 5.74 -8.43 -7.28
CA LEU A 75 5.50 -9.76 -6.73
C LEU A 75 5.81 -10.81 -7.79
N VAL A 76 6.90 -11.55 -7.61
CA VAL A 76 7.36 -12.59 -8.54
C VAL A 76 7.24 -13.98 -7.95
N THR A 77 7.09 -14.98 -8.82
CA THR A 77 7.13 -16.39 -8.42
C THR A 77 8.55 -16.90 -8.51
N VAL A 78 9.16 -17.20 -7.37
CA VAL A 78 10.50 -17.78 -7.28
C VAL A 78 10.38 -19.27 -6.97
N ARG A 79 11.19 -20.10 -7.62
CA ARG A 79 11.30 -21.51 -7.29
C ARG A 79 12.37 -21.74 -6.22
N THR A 80 11.98 -22.41 -5.14
CA THR A 80 12.93 -22.83 -4.10
C THR A 80 13.87 -23.93 -4.63
N LYS A 81 14.98 -24.17 -3.95
CA LYS A 81 15.92 -25.26 -4.28
C LYS A 81 15.26 -26.66 -4.33
N ARG A 82 14.11 -26.81 -3.65
CA ARG A 82 13.31 -28.06 -3.64
C ARG A 82 12.21 -28.07 -4.72
N GLY A 83 12.20 -27.10 -5.64
CA GLY A 83 11.25 -27.03 -6.76
C GLY A 83 9.89 -26.39 -6.43
N PHE A 84 9.60 -26.03 -5.17
CA PHE A 84 8.33 -25.40 -4.80
C PHE A 84 8.28 -23.94 -5.24
N ALA A 85 7.14 -23.52 -5.78
CA ALA A 85 6.88 -22.11 -6.09
C ALA A 85 6.61 -21.33 -4.81
N ARG A 86 7.24 -20.14 -4.68
CA ARG A 86 7.01 -19.17 -3.62
C ARG A 86 6.86 -17.79 -4.22
N LEU A 87 5.88 -17.02 -3.73
CA LEU A 87 5.76 -15.61 -4.07
C LEU A 87 6.74 -14.80 -3.21
N GLU A 88 7.48 -13.91 -3.85
CA GLU A 88 8.45 -13.04 -3.19
C GLU A 88 8.43 -11.66 -3.82
N TRP A 89 8.49 -10.63 -2.97
CA TRP A 89 8.65 -9.25 -3.44
C TRP A 89 10.08 -9.01 -3.89
N GLN A 90 10.23 -8.58 -5.14
CA GLN A 90 11.49 -8.15 -5.70
C GLN A 90 11.51 -6.65 -5.87
N LYS A 91 12.60 -6.03 -5.38
CA LYS A 91 12.84 -4.61 -5.51
C LYS A 91 13.38 -4.32 -6.92
N LEU A 92 12.62 -3.56 -7.69
CA LEU A 92 12.97 -3.14 -9.05
C LEU A 92 13.83 -1.86 -9.07
N ARG A 93 13.76 -1.07 -8.00
CA ARG A 93 14.45 0.22 -7.85
C ARG A 93 15.04 0.34 -6.46
N GLU A 94 16.12 1.09 -6.36
CA GLU A 94 16.79 1.33 -5.07
C GLU A 94 15.88 2.15 -4.14
N ARG A 95 15.26 3.21 -4.69
CA ARG A 95 14.35 4.10 -3.95
C ARG A 95 12.92 3.61 -4.02
N ASN A 96 12.28 3.41 -2.87
CA ASN A 96 10.90 2.96 -2.72
C ASN A 96 10.16 3.66 -1.57
N GLU A 97 10.61 4.81 -1.15
CA GLU A 97 10.07 5.54 0.01
C GLU A 97 8.57 5.85 -0.15
N ALA A 98 8.13 6.16 -1.37
CA ALA A 98 6.71 6.41 -1.65
C ALA A 98 5.84 5.17 -1.40
N LEU A 99 6.34 3.97 -1.78
CA LEU A 99 5.67 2.70 -1.50
C LEU A 99 5.62 2.42 -0.01
N ASP A 100 6.73 2.59 0.71
CA ASP A 100 6.79 2.39 2.16
C ASP A 100 5.85 3.35 2.90
N CYS A 101 5.81 4.63 2.52
CA CYS A 101 4.88 5.60 3.09
C CYS A 101 3.42 5.18 2.85
N ARG A 102 3.07 4.71 1.66
CA ARG A 102 1.73 4.26 1.35
C ARG A 102 1.34 3.02 2.17
N VAL A 103 2.21 2.01 2.24
CA VAL A 103 1.98 0.79 3.03
C VAL A 103 1.78 1.14 4.51
N ASN A 104 2.61 2.04 5.06
CA ASN A 104 2.51 2.49 6.44
C ASN A 104 1.22 3.29 6.68
N ALA A 105 0.85 4.19 5.78
CA ALA A 105 -0.40 4.95 5.86
C ALA A 105 -1.63 4.02 5.82
N ARG A 106 -1.62 3.01 4.95
CA ARG A 106 -2.67 2.00 4.87
C ARG A 106 -2.76 1.16 6.16
N ALA A 107 -1.61 0.80 6.73
CA ALA A 107 -1.54 0.10 8.00
C ALA A 107 -2.10 0.94 9.15
N ALA A 108 -1.75 2.22 9.21
CA ALA A 108 -2.27 3.16 10.20
C ALA A 108 -3.78 3.33 10.08
N ALA A 109 -4.30 3.50 8.87
CA ALA A 109 -5.72 3.60 8.62
C ALA A 109 -6.49 2.33 9.07
N TRP A 110 -5.92 1.15 8.83
CA TRP A 110 -6.49 -0.10 9.28
C TRP A 110 -6.50 -0.22 10.81
N ILE A 111 -5.41 0.17 11.49
CA ILE A 111 -5.34 0.20 12.96
C ILE A 111 -6.38 1.17 13.52
N ALA A 112 -6.56 2.34 12.90
CA ALA A 112 -7.58 3.32 13.26
C ALA A 112 -9.02 2.82 12.99
N GLY A 113 -9.18 1.70 12.29
CA GLY A 113 -10.48 1.12 11.94
C GLY A 113 -11.18 1.81 10.78
N ALA A 114 -10.46 2.53 9.91
CA ALA A 114 -11.01 3.28 8.80
C ALA A 114 -11.86 2.42 7.84
N ASP A 115 -11.53 1.14 7.69
CA ASP A 115 -12.28 0.19 6.87
C ASP A 115 -13.71 -0.08 7.39
N ARG A 116 -13.99 0.30 8.63
CA ARG A 116 -15.28 0.12 9.32
C ARG A 116 -16.01 1.43 9.57
N TRP A 117 -15.45 2.56 9.12
CA TRP A 117 -16.07 3.86 9.30
C TRP A 117 -17.31 4.02 8.45
N THR A 118 -18.35 4.55 9.05
CA THR A 118 -19.58 4.92 8.34
C THR A 118 -19.35 6.17 7.48
N ASN A 119 -20.26 6.42 6.53
CA ASN A 119 -20.23 7.64 5.71
C ASN A 119 -20.30 8.93 6.56
N GLU A 120 -20.94 8.88 7.71
CA GLU A 120 -21.01 9.99 8.67
C GLU A 120 -19.62 10.27 9.25
N LYS A 121 -18.94 9.23 9.72
CA LYS A 121 -17.57 9.36 10.25
C LYS A 121 -16.60 9.91 9.20
N TRP A 122 -16.72 9.46 7.95
CA TRP A 122 -15.91 9.99 6.85
C TRP A 122 -16.18 11.48 6.59
N ARG A 123 -17.43 11.93 6.67
CA ARG A 123 -17.78 13.36 6.57
C ARG A 123 -17.19 14.18 7.70
N ASP A 124 -17.22 13.68 8.92
CA ASP A 124 -16.62 14.35 10.08
C ASP A 124 -15.12 14.53 9.95
N VAL A 125 -14.41 13.53 9.42
CA VAL A 125 -12.96 13.61 9.18
C VAL A 125 -12.63 14.58 8.05
N LYS A 126 -13.47 14.67 7.01
CA LYS A 126 -13.25 15.60 5.88
C LYS A 126 -13.49 17.06 6.25
N ARG A 127 -14.45 17.35 7.13
CA ARG A 127 -14.87 18.72 7.50
C ARG A 127 -13.74 19.66 7.93
N PRO A 128 -12.75 19.24 8.74
CA PRO A 128 -11.60 20.08 9.07
C PRO A 128 -10.68 20.37 7.88
N LEU A 129 -10.54 19.40 6.95
CA LEU A 129 -9.66 19.53 5.78
C LEU A 129 -10.24 20.52 4.74
N GLU A 130 -11.57 20.61 4.64
CA GLU A 130 -12.27 21.54 3.74
C GLU A 130 -12.24 22.99 4.26
N ARG A 131 -11.90 23.19 5.55
CA ARG A 131 -11.82 24.50 6.20
C ARG A 131 -10.39 25.03 6.32
N ALA A 132 -9.40 24.23 5.94
CA ALA A 132 -8.03 24.70 5.92
C ALA A 132 -7.85 25.73 4.79
N PRO A 133 -7.26 26.91 5.07
CA PRO A 133 -7.07 27.99 4.09
C PRO A 133 -6.09 27.59 2.99
#